data_1690d3db905be1f824de1814c1d8f24e
#
_entry.id   1690d3db905be1f824de1814c1d8f24e
#
_cell.length_a   1.000
_cell.length_b   1.000
_cell.length_c   1.000
_cell.angle_alpha   90.00
_cell.angle_beta   90.00
_cell.angle_gamma   90.00
#
_symmetry.space_group_name_H-M   'P 1'
#
loop_
_entity.id
_entity.type
_entity.pdbx_description
1 polymer ?
#
loop_
_entity_poly.entity_id
_entity_poly.type
_entity_poly.pdbx_seq_one_letter_code
_entity_poly.pdbx_strand_id
1 'polypeptide(L)'
;MKDTLFIQFYAKTTSGWFDLCNGFSDTWDLCSNKGDFYWMAHEEDNDKWYLEETYQDIPLPIKKGTVYVSASYINHLYQAYTWSIQYPDIRFIVGGPVASERSFGGGNWNSVHFKVEKDLPPNLILTGQSVESLFKVPEFSGKWKLVIPDAVPKDSKIYFSYTLENQCYWKKCPFCSIAQHCKEHFRKRKNLNLEFKNLDFKGHKIVRLNTGSITPEHIKAILPNLPIGNDIEYRFFMRAAKAETNALKQAVKNFDKKIPECTLGFGIEFPSDRMWKYLDKGTIMSEVIETLEFCMQTGFKVNANVILGWNNLIIQDLKDLEKFMDSLSGHTVTTLQLRWLFAHPYTKIYDTYDGVDDTIRLGPFNCGFNVKVNDEQKELNLAAAKIIKGKCDLKHIKLEGYKNLRKGQL
;
A
#
# COMPACT_ATOMS: atom_id res chain seq x y z
N MET A 1 11.09 4.59 -34.98
CA MET A 1 10.49 4.30 -33.66
C MET A 1 10.74 2.84 -33.35
N LYS A 2 11.16 2.54 -32.15
CA LYS A 2 11.28 1.16 -31.71
C LYS A 2 9.88 0.56 -31.58
N ASP A 3 9.68 -0.69 -32.01
CA ASP A 3 8.37 -1.37 -31.89
C ASP A 3 8.11 -1.87 -30.44
N THR A 4 8.77 -1.26 -29.46
CA THR A 4 8.65 -1.59 -28.05
C THR A 4 8.51 -0.32 -27.22
N LEU A 5 7.46 -0.28 -26.40
CA LEU A 5 7.14 0.82 -25.51
C LEU A 5 7.05 0.31 -24.08
N PHE A 6 7.61 1.06 -23.14
CA PHE A 6 7.47 0.82 -21.70
C PHE A 6 6.64 1.94 -21.07
N ILE A 7 5.59 1.58 -20.37
CA ILE A 7 4.68 2.55 -19.72
C ILE A 7 4.76 2.39 -18.21
N GLN A 8 4.96 3.51 -17.53
CA GLN A 8 4.82 3.65 -16.10
C GLN A 8 3.94 4.85 -15.78
N PHE A 9 3.20 4.77 -14.66
CA PHE A 9 2.25 5.80 -14.29
C PHE A 9 2.77 6.69 -13.16
N TYR A 10 2.31 7.94 -13.16
CA TYR A 10 2.47 8.86 -12.06
C TYR A 10 1.16 9.63 -11.84
N ALA A 11 0.94 10.10 -10.62
CA ALA A 11 -0.25 10.88 -10.28
C ALA A 11 0.11 12.15 -9.52
N LYS A 12 -0.72 13.17 -9.65
CA LYS A 12 -0.74 14.31 -8.73
C LYS A 12 -1.83 14.07 -7.70
N THR A 13 -1.43 13.93 -6.43
CA THR A 13 -2.39 13.71 -5.35
C THR A 13 -3.18 14.99 -5.05
N THR A 14 -4.35 14.84 -4.43
CA THR A 14 -5.19 15.96 -3.98
C THR A 14 -4.46 16.87 -2.97
N SER A 15 -3.45 16.36 -2.29
CA SER A 15 -2.57 17.11 -1.39
C SER A 15 -1.41 17.82 -2.08
N GLY A 16 -1.34 17.76 -3.41
CA GLY A 16 -0.31 18.42 -4.22
C GLY A 16 1.04 17.70 -4.30
N TRP A 17 1.09 16.43 -3.89
CA TRP A 17 2.25 15.57 -4.07
C TRP A 17 2.19 14.85 -5.41
N PHE A 18 3.35 14.52 -5.97
CA PHE A 18 3.45 13.62 -7.11
C PHE A 18 3.79 12.20 -6.64
N ASP A 19 2.88 11.25 -6.87
CA ASP A 19 3.12 9.83 -6.65
C ASP A 19 3.71 9.22 -7.92
N LEU A 20 4.93 8.73 -7.83
CA LEU A 20 5.63 8.11 -8.96
C LEU A 20 5.37 6.60 -9.08
N CYS A 21 4.39 6.05 -8.41
CA CYS A 21 3.91 4.67 -8.58
C CYS A 21 5.02 3.64 -8.78
N ASN A 22 5.94 3.49 -7.83
CA ASN A 22 7.14 2.65 -7.93
C ASN A 22 8.26 3.24 -8.80
N GLY A 23 8.47 4.54 -8.76
CA GLY A 23 9.44 5.29 -9.56
C GLY A 23 10.93 4.94 -9.38
N PHE A 24 11.27 3.92 -8.57
CA PHE A 24 12.58 3.31 -8.62
C PHE A 24 12.57 2.21 -9.65
N SER A 25 13.19 2.41 -10.76
CA SER A 25 13.35 1.33 -11.67
C SER A 25 14.80 1.18 -12.10
N ASP A 26 15.38 0.03 -11.75
CA ASP A 26 16.42 -0.57 -12.55
C ASP A 26 15.92 -0.77 -13.99
N THR A 27 14.60 -0.74 -14.19
CA THR A 27 13.86 -0.87 -15.43
C THR A 27 14.23 0.20 -16.43
N TRP A 28 14.54 1.42 -15.98
CA TRP A 28 14.86 2.53 -16.88
C TRP A 28 16.14 2.24 -17.71
N ASP A 29 17.23 1.83 -17.07
CA ASP A 29 18.49 1.58 -17.77
C ASP A 29 18.39 0.36 -18.72
N LEU A 30 17.53 -0.60 -18.38
CA LEU A 30 17.25 -1.76 -19.23
C LEU A 30 16.34 -1.42 -20.39
N CYS A 31 15.32 -0.61 -20.13
CA CYS A 31 14.32 -0.24 -21.12
C CYS A 31 14.87 0.74 -22.15
N SER A 32 15.73 1.67 -21.75
CA SER A 32 16.31 2.68 -22.63
C SER A 32 17.08 2.07 -23.84
N ASN A 33 17.63 0.87 -23.66
CA ASN A 33 18.31 0.14 -24.73
C ASN A 33 17.39 -0.72 -25.61
N LYS A 34 16.17 -1.04 -25.14
CA LYS A 34 15.26 -1.99 -25.79
C LYS A 34 13.99 -1.36 -26.37
N GLY A 35 13.60 -0.21 -25.89
CA GLY A 35 12.39 0.46 -26.32
C GLY A 35 12.34 1.91 -25.89
N ASP A 36 11.25 2.57 -26.23
CA ASP A 36 10.98 3.93 -25.75
C ASP A 36 10.24 3.85 -24.43
N PHE A 37 10.59 4.71 -23.50
CA PHE A 37 9.98 4.77 -22.18
C PHE A 37 9.00 5.94 -22.10
N TYR A 38 7.84 5.71 -21.54
CA TYR A 38 6.79 6.69 -21.44
C TYR A 38 6.20 6.76 -20.04
N TRP A 39 6.23 7.94 -19.44
CA TRP A 39 5.49 8.25 -18.24
C TRP A 39 4.08 8.72 -18.58
N MET A 40 3.09 8.10 -17.97
CA MET A 40 1.70 8.44 -18.16
C MET A 40 1.09 9.01 -16.89
N ALA A 41 0.50 10.18 -16.99
CA ALA A 41 -0.27 10.75 -15.89
C ALA A 41 -1.57 9.95 -15.70
N HIS A 42 -1.93 9.70 -14.46
CA HIS A 42 -3.28 9.30 -14.10
C HIS A 42 -3.84 10.26 -13.05
N GLU A 43 -5.14 10.47 -13.07
CA GLU A 43 -5.80 11.27 -12.05
C GLU A 43 -6.04 10.42 -10.81
N GLU A 44 -5.50 10.85 -9.67
CA GLU A 44 -5.79 10.27 -8.38
C GLU A 44 -6.99 10.99 -7.79
N ASP A 45 -8.19 10.63 -8.22
CA ASP A 45 -9.41 10.99 -7.51
C ASP A 45 -9.79 9.86 -6.57
N ASN A 46 -9.56 10.06 -5.28
CA ASN A 46 -9.81 9.06 -4.24
C ASN A 46 -11.26 8.57 -4.18
N ASP A 47 -12.18 9.29 -4.77
CA ASP A 47 -13.62 8.95 -4.83
C ASP A 47 -14.01 8.28 -6.16
N LYS A 48 -13.14 8.27 -7.19
CA LYS A 48 -13.45 7.82 -8.55
C LYS A 48 -12.65 6.63 -9.10
N TRP A 49 -11.89 5.99 -8.27
CA TRP A 49 -11.02 4.87 -8.62
C TRP A 49 -11.67 3.72 -9.39
N TYR A 50 -12.99 3.61 -9.28
CA TYR A 50 -13.80 2.52 -9.78
C TYR A 50 -14.66 2.93 -10.96
N LEU A 51 -14.50 4.14 -11.50
CA LEU A 51 -15.29 4.60 -12.64
C LEU A 51 -14.56 4.27 -13.95
N GLU A 52 -15.20 3.46 -14.75
CA GLU A 52 -14.73 3.05 -16.09
C GLU A 52 -14.49 4.25 -17.02
N GLU A 53 -15.09 5.40 -16.72
CA GLU A 53 -15.11 6.59 -17.58
C GLU A 53 -13.81 7.37 -17.63
N THR A 54 -12.89 7.20 -16.65
CA THR A 54 -11.71 8.05 -16.47
C THR A 54 -10.54 7.75 -17.42
N TYR A 55 -10.56 6.61 -18.16
CA TYR A 55 -9.38 6.12 -18.87
C TYR A 55 -9.59 5.82 -20.36
N GLN A 56 -10.75 6.14 -20.92
CA GLN A 56 -11.14 5.62 -22.24
C GLN A 56 -10.35 6.14 -23.43
N ASP A 57 -9.70 7.30 -23.34
CA ASP A 57 -9.20 8.01 -24.51
C ASP A 57 -7.71 8.44 -24.47
N ILE A 58 -6.85 7.74 -23.71
CA ILE A 58 -5.41 8.05 -23.76
C ILE A 58 -4.78 7.33 -24.96
N PRO A 59 -4.40 8.06 -26.04
CA PRO A 59 -3.84 7.44 -27.22
C PRO A 59 -2.40 6.94 -26.95
N LEU A 60 -2.09 5.79 -27.49
CA LEU A 60 -0.72 5.28 -27.47
C LEU A 60 0.13 5.91 -28.59
N PRO A 61 1.42 6.19 -28.33
CA PRO A 61 2.32 6.76 -29.33
C PRO A 61 2.77 5.75 -30.41
N ILE A 62 2.38 4.47 -30.28
CA ILE A 62 2.66 3.42 -31.25
C ILE A 62 1.38 2.76 -31.75
N LYS A 63 1.41 2.20 -32.97
CA LYS A 63 0.26 1.51 -33.59
C LYS A 63 0.47 -0.01 -33.71
N LYS A 64 1.66 -0.50 -33.52
CA LYS A 64 2.03 -1.93 -33.59
C LYS A 64 3.23 -2.20 -32.70
N GLY A 65 3.46 -3.46 -32.36
CA GLY A 65 4.60 -3.88 -31.56
C GLY A 65 4.23 -4.37 -30.17
N THR A 66 5.10 -4.14 -29.20
CA THR A 66 4.88 -4.61 -27.81
C THR A 66 4.88 -3.44 -26.82
N VAL A 67 3.87 -3.39 -25.98
CA VAL A 67 3.76 -2.43 -24.87
C VAL A 67 3.91 -3.19 -23.56
N TYR A 68 4.90 -2.81 -22.77
CA TYR A 68 5.09 -3.26 -21.40
C TYR A 68 4.49 -2.24 -20.46
N VAL A 69 3.59 -2.69 -19.58
CA VAL A 69 2.86 -1.82 -18.63
C VAL A 69 3.24 -2.20 -17.21
N SER A 70 3.77 -1.26 -16.44
CA SER A 70 4.02 -1.44 -15.00
C SER A 70 2.77 -1.02 -14.22
N ALA A 71 1.94 -1.99 -13.87
CA ALA A 71 0.67 -1.75 -13.18
C ALA A 71 0.86 -1.83 -11.66
N SER A 72 0.72 -0.69 -10.98
CA SER A 72 0.76 -0.57 -9.51
C SER A 72 -0.64 -0.59 -8.89
N TYR A 73 -1.66 -0.25 -9.65
CA TYR A 73 -3.07 -0.15 -9.25
C TYR A 73 -3.96 -0.89 -10.23
N ILE A 74 -5.16 -1.26 -9.79
CA ILE A 74 -6.13 -1.97 -10.64
C ILE A 74 -6.57 -1.14 -11.84
N ASN A 75 -6.66 0.17 -11.70
CA ASN A 75 -6.97 1.08 -12.80
C ASN A 75 -5.87 1.11 -13.89
N HIS A 76 -4.60 0.93 -13.55
CA HIS A 76 -3.55 0.75 -14.55
C HIS A 76 -3.73 -0.55 -15.36
N LEU A 77 -4.18 -1.60 -14.68
CA LEU A 77 -4.52 -2.85 -15.32
C LEU A 77 -5.74 -2.69 -16.23
N TYR A 78 -6.76 -1.98 -15.76
CA TYR A 78 -7.95 -1.68 -16.54
C TYR A 78 -7.63 -0.82 -17.77
N GLN A 79 -6.73 0.16 -17.64
CA GLN A 79 -6.24 0.94 -18.77
C GLN A 79 -5.53 0.05 -19.81
N ALA A 80 -4.68 -0.88 -19.36
CA ALA A 80 -4.04 -1.82 -20.28
C ALA A 80 -5.07 -2.73 -20.99
N TYR A 81 -6.11 -3.15 -20.27
CA TYR A 81 -7.22 -3.89 -20.86
C TYR A 81 -7.97 -3.07 -21.92
N THR A 82 -8.29 -1.80 -21.65
CA THR A 82 -8.96 -0.90 -22.61
C THR A 82 -8.10 -0.73 -23.86
N TRP A 83 -6.82 -0.48 -23.71
CA TRP A 83 -5.91 -0.39 -24.86
C TRP A 83 -5.81 -1.69 -25.66
N SER A 84 -5.84 -2.84 -25.00
CA SER A 84 -5.77 -4.12 -25.72
C SER A 84 -6.96 -4.36 -26.62
N ILE A 85 -8.12 -3.79 -26.30
CA ILE A 85 -9.32 -3.77 -27.15
C ILE A 85 -9.19 -2.77 -28.29
N GLN A 86 -8.72 -1.54 -27.97
CA GLN A 86 -8.56 -0.46 -28.94
C GLN A 86 -7.45 -0.72 -29.98
N TYR A 87 -6.40 -1.43 -29.58
CA TYR A 87 -5.21 -1.68 -30.40
C TYR A 87 -4.94 -3.19 -30.53
N PRO A 88 -5.73 -3.93 -31.31
CA PRO A 88 -5.62 -5.39 -31.41
C PRO A 88 -4.26 -5.87 -31.99
N ASP A 89 -3.57 -5.03 -32.77
CA ASP A 89 -2.27 -5.32 -33.35
C ASP A 89 -1.08 -5.05 -32.41
N ILE A 90 -1.34 -4.56 -31.22
CA ILE A 90 -0.34 -4.33 -30.19
C ILE A 90 -0.41 -5.45 -29.14
N ARG A 91 0.74 -6.03 -28.81
CA ARG A 91 0.86 -6.99 -27.73
C ARG A 91 1.11 -6.24 -26.40
N PHE A 92 0.22 -6.41 -25.44
CA PHE A 92 0.35 -5.83 -24.10
C PHE A 92 0.88 -6.88 -23.13
N ILE A 93 1.95 -6.54 -22.42
CA ILE A 93 2.55 -7.37 -21.37
C ILE A 93 2.51 -6.55 -20.09
N VAL A 94 1.62 -6.94 -19.18
CA VAL A 94 1.40 -6.22 -17.93
C VAL A 94 2.14 -6.91 -16.80
N GLY A 95 3.06 -6.17 -16.21
CA GLY A 95 3.79 -6.53 -14.99
C GLY A 95 3.48 -5.59 -13.85
N GLY A 96 4.12 -5.81 -12.71
CA GLY A 96 3.95 -4.98 -11.51
C GLY A 96 3.04 -5.61 -10.46
N PRO A 97 2.77 -4.89 -9.35
CA PRO A 97 2.09 -5.44 -8.17
C PRO A 97 0.69 -5.98 -8.41
N VAL A 98 -0.01 -5.54 -9.45
CA VAL A 98 -1.37 -5.98 -9.77
C VAL A 98 -1.46 -6.78 -11.07
N ALA A 99 -0.34 -7.33 -11.54
CA ALA A 99 -0.28 -7.99 -12.85
C ALA A 99 -0.71 -9.46 -12.85
N SER A 100 -1.25 -9.99 -11.78
CA SER A 100 -1.82 -11.34 -11.73
C SER A 100 -3.05 -11.40 -10.84
N GLU A 101 -3.95 -12.37 -11.08
CA GLU A 101 -5.14 -12.60 -10.26
C GLU A 101 -4.81 -12.79 -8.77
N ARG A 102 -3.63 -13.29 -8.45
CA ARG A 102 -3.13 -13.50 -7.10
C ARG A 102 -2.00 -12.54 -6.78
N SER A 103 -2.02 -11.36 -7.37
CA SER A 103 -0.87 -10.51 -7.27
C SER A 103 -0.81 -9.71 -5.97
N PHE A 104 0.35 -9.39 -5.70
CA PHE A 104 0.96 -8.76 -4.57
C PHE A 104 0.43 -7.35 -4.39
N GLY A 105 -0.39 -7.15 -3.40
CA GLY A 105 -0.62 -5.83 -2.88
C GLY A 105 0.69 -5.28 -2.33
N GLY A 106 1.50 -4.70 -3.19
CA GLY A 106 2.68 -3.98 -2.74
C GLY A 106 2.22 -2.77 -1.95
N GLY A 107 2.05 -2.92 -0.64
CA GLY A 107 1.95 -1.86 0.37
C GLY A 107 1.22 -0.56 0.06
N ASN A 108 0.69 -0.36 -1.12
CA ASN A 108 -0.19 0.72 -1.46
C ASN A 108 -1.62 0.32 -1.12
N TRP A 109 -2.31 1.16 -0.39
CA TRP A 109 -3.70 1.01 0.04
C TRP A 109 -4.67 0.69 -1.09
N ASN A 110 -4.19 0.83 -2.30
CA ASN A 110 -4.89 0.81 -3.54
C ASN A 110 -4.59 -0.40 -4.41
N SER A 111 -3.72 -1.31 -3.99
CA SER A 111 -3.50 -2.56 -4.70
C SER A 111 -4.59 -3.55 -4.31
N VAL A 112 -5.53 -3.71 -5.19
CA VAL A 112 -6.69 -4.58 -5.02
C VAL A 112 -6.37 -5.92 -5.68
N HIS A 113 -6.58 -7.03 -4.96
CA HIS A 113 -6.62 -8.35 -5.58
C HIS A 113 -7.89 -8.44 -6.41
N PHE A 114 -7.83 -9.15 -7.51
CA PHE A 114 -8.96 -9.30 -8.41
C PHE A 114 -9.09 -10.75 -8.91
N LYS A 115 -10.29 -11.11 -9.35
CA LYS A 115 -10.55 -12.29 -10.17
C LYS A 115 -10.88 -11.83 -11.58
N VAL A 116 -10.38 -12.54 -12.57
CA VAL A 116 -10.81 -12.36 -13.97
C VAL A 116 -12.09 -13.13 -14.17
N GLU A 117 -13.18 -12.43 -14.50
CA GLU A 117 -14.52 -13.02 -14.68
C GLU A 117 -14.91 -13.23 -16.15
N LYS A 118 -14.14 -12.68 -17.09
CA LYS A 118 -14.35 -12.81 -18.53
C LYS A 118 -13.03 -13.09 -19.23
N ASP A 119 -13.09 -13.69 -20.39
CA ASP A 119 -11.90 -13.90 -21.22
C ASP A 119 -11.23 -12.57 -21.54
N LEU A 120 -9.91 -12.52 -21.34
CA LEU A 120 -9.10 -11.38 -21.68
C LEU A 120 -8.80 -11.37 -23.19
N PRO A 121 -8.63 -10.20 -23.80
CA PRO A 121 -8.14 -10.11 -25.17
C PRO A 121 -6.85 -10.90 -25.37
N PRO A 122 -6.69 -11.64 -26.48
CA PRO A 122 -5.55 -12.55 -26.67
C PRO A 122 -4.18 -11.83 -26.73
N ASN A 123 -4.21 -10.53 -27.01
CA ASN A 123 -3.04 -9.65 -27.02
C ASN A 123 -2.70 -9.04 -25.65
N LEU A 124 -3.49 -9.31 -24.58
CA LEU A 124 -3.24 -8.88 -23.20
C LEU A 124 -2.70 -10.04 -22.38
N ILE A 125 -1.47 -9.90 -21.89
CA ILE A 125 -0.78 -10.93 -21.10
C ILE A 125 -0.49 -10.38 -19.71
N LEU A 126 -1.04 -11.01 -18.67
CA LEU A 126 -0.72 -10.74 -17.28
C LEU A 126 0.40 -11.67 -16.83
N THR A 127 1.53 -11.12 -16.39
CA THR A 127 2.73 -11.93 -16.14
C THR A 127 2.84 -12.46 -14.72
N GLY A 128 2.14 -11.85 -13.78
CA GLY A 128 2.33 -12.16 -12.36
C GLY A 128 3.72 -11.84 -11.82
N GLN A 129 4.53 -11.13 -12.59
CA GLN A 129 5.90 -10.77 -12.27
C GLN A 129 6.11 -9.26 -12.49
N SER A 130 7.16 -8.70 -11.89
CA SER A 130 7.56 -7.34 -12.25
C SER A 130 8.08 -7.31 -13.70
N VAL A 131 7.95 -6.15 -14.34
CA VAL A 131 8.48 -5.97 -15.71
C VAL A 131 9.99 -6.23 -15.74
N GLU A 132 10.70 -5.86 -14.69
CA GLU A 132 12.14 -6.09 -14.53
C GLU A 132 12.50 -7.59 -14.57
N SER A 133 11.73 -8.42 -13.87
CA SER A 133 12.00 -9.87 -13.80
C SER A 133 11.82 -10.56 -15.14
N LEU A 134 11.02 -10.00 -16.06
CA LEU A 134 10.86 -10.52 -17.42
C LEU A 134 12.14 -10.38 -18.26
N PHE A 135 12.97 -9.40 -17.93
CA PHE A 135 14.21 -9.13 -18.67
C PHE A 135 15.46 -9.75 -18.02
N LYS A 136 15.30 -10.58 -16.98
CA LYS A 136 16.41 -11.18 -16.23
C LYS A 136 17.46 -10.13 -15.83
N VAL A 137 16.99 -9.06 -15.19
CA VAL A 137 17.88 -8.01 -14.70
C VAL A 137 18.91 -8.65 -13.78
N PRO A 138 20.21 -8.39 -13.98
CA PRO A 138 21.23 -8.84 -13.03
C PRO A 138 20.90 -8.33 -11.63
N GLU A 139 21.26 -9.10 -10.61
CA GLU A 139 21.15 -8.64 -9.23
C GLU A 139 21.77 -7.23 -9.12
N PHE A 140 21.02 -6.34 -8.51
CA PHE A 140 21.28 -4.94 -8.30
C PHE A 140 22.76 -4.50 -8.37
N SER A 141 23.07 -3.58 -9.27
CA SER A 141 24.44 -3.07 -9.48
C SER A 141 24.86 -1.97 -8.49
N GLY A 142 24.03 -1.63 -7.52
CA GLY A 142 24.29 -0.56 -6.55
C GLY A 142 24.08 0.87 -7.05
N LYS A 143 23.58 1.04 -8.28
CA LYS A 143 23.33 2.36 -8.88
C LYS A 143 21.84 2.58 -9.11
N TRP A 144 21.11 2.94 -8.06
CA TRP A 144 19.71 3.33 -8.19
C TRP A 144 19.61 4.77 -8.71
N LYS A 145 18.78 4.95 -9.71
CA LYS A 145 18.46 6.28 -10.23
C LYS A 145 16.96 6.48 -10.11
N LEU A 146 16.58 7.55 -9.38
CA LEU A 146 15.21 8.01 -9.42
C LEU A 146 14.97 8.74 -10.73
N VAL A 147 14.06 8.24 -11.54
CA VAL A 147 13.63 8.89 -12.77
C VAL A 147 12.35 9.65 -12.49
N ILE A 148 12.41 10.97 -12.62
CA ILE A 148 11.27 11.86 -12.44
C ILE A 148 10.73 12.24 -13.83
N PRO A 149 9.43 12.16 -14.09
CA PRO A 149 8.85 12.63 -15.35
C PRO A 149 9.16 14.11 -15.59
N ASP A 150 9.46 14.49 -16.83
CA ASP A 150 9.72 15.89 -17.18
C ASP A 150 8.52 16.81 -16.89
N ALA A 151 7.32 16.25 -16.89
CA ALA A 151 6.08 16.95 -16.53
C ALA A 151 5.98 17.29 -15.02
N VAL A 152 6.80 16.67 -14.15
CA VAL A 152 6.82 16.97 -12.72
C VAL A 152 7.76 18.15 -12.45
N PRO A 153 7.25 19.28 -11.91
CA PRO A 153 8.08 20.42 -11.60
C PRO A 153 9.24 20.10 -10.63
N LYS A 154 10.40 20.72 -10.83
CA LYS A 154 11.63 20.39 -10.08
C LYS A 154 11.49 20.51 -8.57
N ASP A 155 10.68 21.49 -8.11
CA ASP A 155 10.48 21.78 -6.68
C ASP A 155 9.26 21.05 -6.08
N SER A 156 8.72 20.08 -6.83
CA SER A 156 7.56 19.34 -6.38
C SER A 156 7.89 18.42 -5.22
N LYS A 157 6.89 18.22 -4.37
CA LYS A 157 6.92 17.18 -3.35
C LYS A 157 6.66 15.82 -4.03
N ILE A 158 7.60 14.89 -3.86
CA ILE A 158 7.55 13.59 -4.53
C ILE A 158 7.35 12.49 -3.50
N TYR A 159 6.34 11.67 -3.75
CA TYR A 159 6.08 10.43 -3.04
C TYR A 159 6.51 9.25 -3.91
N PHE A 160 7.35 8.37 -3.40
CA PHE A 160 7.74 7.19 -4.13
C PHE A 160 7.90 5.96 -3.24
N SER A 161 7.68 4.81 -3.84
CA SER A 161 7.72 3.53 -3.17
C SER A 161 9.02 2.80 -3.46
N TYR A 162 9.69 2.38 -2.40
CA TYR A 162 10.85 1.49 -2.47
C TYR A 162 10.42 0.11 -1.98
N THR A 163 10.37 -0.87 -2.86
CA THR A 163 9.94 -2.21 -2.51
C THR A 163 11.03 -2.97 -1.78
N LEU A 164 10.86 -3.19 -0.49
CA LEU A 164 11.74 -4.04 0.32
C LEU A 164 11.42 -5.52 0.12
N GLU A 165 10.13 -5.83 0.19
CA GLU A 165 9.59 -7.18 0.09
C GLU A 165 8.18 -7.11 -0.48
N ASN A 166 7.81 -8.09 -1.28
CA ASN A 166 6.47 -8.19 -1.85
C ASN A 166 5.49 -8.97 -0.97
N GLN A 167 5.78 -9.14 0.31
CA GLN A 167 4.95 -9.93 1.21
C GLN A 167 4.95 -9.41 2.64
N CYS A 168 4.05 -9.96 3.45
CA CYS A 168 4.05 -9.81 4.89
C CYS A 168 4.63 -11.07 5.51
N TYR A 169 5.65 -10.96 6.35
CA TYR A 169 6.26 -12.12 7.00
C TYR A 169 5.30 -12.81 7.98
N TRP A 170 4.29 -12.10 8.49
CA TRP A 170 3.32 -12.66 9.43
C TRP A 170 2.37 -13.67 8.77
N LYS A 171 1.84 -13.38 7.59
CA LYS A 171 1.04 -14.27 6.71
C LYS A 171 -0.18 -14.95 7.37
N LYS A 172 -0.74 -14.42 8.45
CA LYS A 172 -1.82 -15.11 9.19
C LYS A 172 -3.18 -14.42 9.15
N CYS A 173 -3.20 -13.09 8.92
CA CYS A 173 -4.44 -12.31 8.99
C CYS A 173 -5.47 -12.78 7.95
N PRO A 174 -6.69 -13.21 8.37
CA PRO A 174 -7.67 -13.84 7.47
C PRO A 174 -8.29 -12.89 6.45
N PHE A 175 -8.24 -11.58 6.72
CA PHE A 175 -8.80 -10.54 5.83
C PHE A 175 -7.76 -9.98 4.86
N CYS A 176 -6.48 -10.28 5.07
CA CYS A 176 -5.41 -9.64 4.34
C CYS A 176 -5.04 -10.44 3.10
N SER A 177 -5.19 -9.81 1.95
CA SER A 177 -4.82 -10.38 0.67
C SER A 177 -3.31 -10.67 0.56
N ILE A 178 -2.46 -9.81 1.13
CA ILE A 178 -1.01 -10.01 1.15
C ILE A 178 -0.62 -11.25 1.96
N ALA A 179 -1.33 -11.53 3.05
CA ALA A 179 -1.00 -12.66 3.94
C ALA A 179 -1.16 -14.02 3.27
N GLN A 180 -2.08 -14.14 2.30
CA GLN A 180 -2.53 -15.44 1.81
C GLN A 180 -1.91 -15.86 0.46
N HIS A 181 -1.35 -14.92 -0.30
CA HIS A 181 -1.00 -15.18 -1.70
C HIS A 181 0.42 -14.77 -2.11
N CYS A 182 1.22 -14.25 -1.22
CA CYS A 182 2.57 -13.85 -1.56
C CYS A 182 3.51 -15.03 -1.74
N LYS A 183 3.90 -15.31 -2.98
CA LYS A 183 5.10 -16.11 -3.27
C LYS A 183 6.34 -15.28 -2.94
N GLU A 184 7.35 -15.95 -2.41
CA GLU A 184 8.56 -15.31 -1.90
C GLU A 184 9.36 -14.63 -3.02
N HIS A 185 9.37 -13.31 -3.03
CA HIS A 185 10.35 -12.50 -3.72
C HIS A 185 10.96 -11.54 -2.70
N PHE A 186 12.07 -11.98 -2.11
CA PHE A 186 12.84 -11.16 -1.19
C PHE A 186 13.99 -10.50 -1.93
N ARG A 187 14.19 -9.21 -1.71
CA ARG A 187 15.51 -8.63 -1.96
C ARG A 187 16.50 -9.21 -0.98
N LYS A 188 17.67 -9.65 -1.44
CA LYS A 188 18.70 -10.20 -0.57
C LYS A 188 19.18 -9.12 0.39
N ARG A 189 19.07 -9.37 1.71
CA ARG A 189 19.42 -8.43 2.80
C ARG A 189 20.84 -7.86 2.72
N LYS A 190 21.79 -8.56 2.09
CA LYS A 190 23.19 -8.13 1.98
C LYS A 190 23.37 -6.80 1.24
N ASN A 191 22.47 -6.43 0.35
CA ASN A 191 22.59 -5.27 -0.52
C ASN A 191 21.82 -4.06 0.03
N LEU A 192 20.82 -4.24 0.90
CA LEU A 192 19.96 -3.17 1.39
C LEU A 192 20.74 -2.03 2.06
N ASN A 193 21.72 -2.36 2.92
CA ASN A 193 22.52 -1.33 3.60
C ASN A 193 23.39 -0.52 2.63
N LEU A 194 23.93 -1.17 1.58
CA LEU A 194 24.69 -0.49 0.53
C LEU A 194 23.78 0.36 -0.35
N GLU A 195 22.59 -0.14 -0.67
CA GLU A 195 21.60 0.56 -1.47
C GLU A 195 21.20 1.87 -0.80
N PHE A 196 20.85 1.86 0.50
CA PHE A 196 20.45 3.05 1.21
C PHE A 196 21.58 4.07 1.41
N LYS A 197 22.82 3.62 1.60
CA LYS A 197 23.97 4.52 1.70
C LYS A 197 24.29 5.28 0.40
N ASN A 198 23.94 4.70 -0.73
CA ASN A 198 24.25 5.24 -2.05
C ASN A 198 23.07 5.98 -2.69
N LEU A 199 21.89 6.03 -2.04
CA LEU A 199 20.76 6.77 -2.55
C LEU A 199 20.96 8.28 -2.38
N ASP A 200 21.03 8.99 -3.50
CA ASP A 200 21.05 10.45 -3.53
C ASP A 200 19.61 10.98 -3.60
N PHE A 201 19.09 11.34 -2.45
CA PHE A 201 17.77 11.94 -2.34
C PHE A 201 17.88 13.47 -2.36
N LYS A 202 17.58 14.10 -3.50
CA LYS A 202 17.51 15.57 -3.61
C LYS A 202 16.07 16.07 -3.50
N GLY A 203 15.82 17.11 -2.70
CA GLY A 203 14.52 17.78 -2.53
C GLY A 203 13.54 17.04 -1.60
N HIS A 204 12.37 17.65 -1.35
CA HIS A 204 11.33 17.11 -0.47
C HIS A 204 10.74 15.80 -0.99
N LYS A 205 10.95 14.71 -0.25
CA LYS A 205 10.55 13.38 -0.67
C LYS A 205 9.93 12.59 0.46
N ILE A 206 8.88 11.87 0.14
CA ILE A 206 8.36 10.80 0.99
C ILE A 206 8.80 9.49 0.36
N VAL A 207 9.61 8.76 1.10
CA VAL A 207 10.09 7.42 0.73
C VAL A 207 9.26 6.39 1.45
N ARG A 208 8.39 5.70 0.74
CA ARG A 208 7.67 4.59 1.28
C ARG A 208 8.49 3.30 1.13
N LEU A 209 8.84 2.71 2.24
CA LEU A 209 9.45 1.38 2.28
C LEU A 209 8.34 0.33 2.16
N ASN A 210 8.11 -0.14 0.93
CA ASN A 210 7.02 -1.05 0.65
C ASN A 210 7.31 -2.45 1.16
N THR A 211 6.44 -2.89 2.06
CA THR A 211 6.31 -4.25 2.54
C THR A 211 4.93 -4.37 3.20
N GLY A 212 4.37 -5.56 3.29
CA GLY A 212 3.13 -5.76 4.04
C GLY A 212 3.29 -5.49 5.54
N SER A 213 4.44 -5.86 6.10
CA SER A 213 4.93 -5.46 7.42
C SER A 213 6.44 -5.66 7.44
N ILE A 214 7.17 -4.63 7.82
CA ILE A 214 8.64 -4.71 7.91
C ILE A 214 9.03 -5.73 8.98
N THR A 215 10.02 -6.58 8.68
CA THR A 215 10.49 -7.59 9.64
C THR A 215 11.36 -6.97 10.74
N PRO A 216 11.44 -7.59 11.94
CA PRO A 216 12.35 -7.14 12.99
C PRO A 216 13.81 -7.02 12.51
N GLU A 217 14.25 -7.92 11.64
CA GLU A 217 15.60 -7.90 11.08
C GLU A 217 15.80 -6.73 10.10
N HIS A 218 14.80 -6.41 9.26
CA HIS A 218 14.86 -5.25 8.39
C HIS A 218 14.85 -3.94 9.17
N ILE A 219 14.06 -3.85 10.26
CA ILE A 219 14.08 -2.67 11.15
C ILE A 219 15.51 -2.42 11.64
N LYS A 220 16.18 -3.45 12.16
CA LYS A 220 17.56 -3.34 12.68
C LYS A 220 18.59 -2.99 11.60
N ALA A 221 18.42 -3.55 10.39
CA ALA A 221 19.40 -3.38 9.32
C ALA A 221 19.22 -2.07 8.56
N ILE A 222 17.98 -1.63 8.34
CA ILE A 222 17.67 -0.50 7.45
C ILE A 222 17.61 0.80 8.21
N LEU A 223 16.87 0.85 9.31
CA LEU A 223 16.58 2.10 10.01
C LEU A 223 17.84 2.89 10.38
N PRO A 224 18.90 2.27 10.95
CA PRO A 224 20.15 3.00 11.26
C PRO A 224 20.94 3.49 10.05
N ASN A 225 20.61 2.99 8.86
CA ASN A 225 21.32 3.31 7.62
C ASN A 225 20.52 4.21 6.68
N LEU A 226 19.32 4.64 7.09
CA LEU A 226 18.53 5.57 6.27
C LEU A 226 19.28 6.90 6.14
N PRO A 227 19.41 7.43 4.91
CA PRO A 227 19.96 8.77 4.72
C PRO A 227 19.16 9.82 5.50
N ILE A 228 19.86 10.68 6.20
CA ILE A 228 19.26 11.78 6.96
C ILE A 228 19.35 13.04 6.12
N GLY A 229 18.19 13.65 5.83
CA GLY A 229 18.08 14.93 5.14
C GLY A 229 16.90 15.72 5.67
N ASN A 230 16.97 17.06 5.60
CA ASN A 230 15.86 17.90 6.11
C ASN A 230 14.56 17.75 5.32
N ASP A 231 14.65 17.13 4.14
CA ASP A 231 13.56 17.07 3.17
C ASP A 231 13.14 15.65 2.84
N ILE A 232 13.50 14.68 3.70
CA ILE A 232 13.17 13.26 3.50
C ILE A 232 12.37 12.75 4.67
N GLU A 233 11.16 12.22 4.38
CA GLU A 233 10.33 11.49 5.32
C GLU A 233 10.24 10.02 4.87
N TYR A 234 10.52 9.08 5.76
CA TYR A 234 10.34 7.65 5.50
C TYR A 234 9.01 7.17 6.05
N ARG A 235 8.32 6.32 5.27
CA ARG A 235 7.07 5.70 5.71
C ARG A 235 7.15 4.20 5.54
N PHE A 236 6.76 3.45 6.56
CA PHE A 236 6.66 1.99 6.47
C PHE A 236 5.63 1.43 7.44
N PHE A 237 5.17 0.23 7.13
CA PHE A 237 4.23 -0.50 7.96
C PHE A 237 4.94 -1.51 8.83
N MET A 238 4.52 -1.60 10.09
CA MET A 238 4.97 -2.62 11.02
C MET A 238 3.82 -3.09 11.91
N ARG A 239 3.98 -4.26 12.51
CA ARG A 239 3.07 -4.73 13.54
C ARG A 239 3.43 -4.04 14.86
N ALA A 240 2.41 -3.73 15.66
CA ALA A 240 2.61 -3.28 17.03
C ALA A 240 2.68 -4.51 17.95
N ALA A 241 3.80 -5.25 17.90
CA ALA A 241 4.02 -6.45 18.68
C ALA A 241 5.44 -6.44 19.26
N LYS A 242 5.65 -7.24 20.31
CA LYS A 242 6.88 -7.22 21.11
C LYS A 242 8.18 -7.39 20.30
N ALA A 243 8.17 -8.25 19.29
CA ALA A 243 9.37 -8.50 18.48
C ALA A 243 9.79 -7.26 17.68
N GLU A 244 8.83 -6.59 17.02
CA GLU A 244 9.05 -5.38 16.23
C GLU A 244 9.42 -4.20 17.12
N THR A 245 8.76 -4.06 18.28
CA THR A 245 9.07 -3.03 19.26
C THR A 245 10.49 -3.16 19.78
N ASN A 246 10.91 -4.38 20.12
CA ASN A 246 12.28 -4.64 20.56
C ASN A 246 13.32 -4.33 19.46
N ALA A 247 13.00 -4.69 18.21
CA ALA A 247 13.86 -4.36 17.07
C ALA A 247 13.96 -2.85 16.85
N LEU A 248 12.86 -2.12 17.00
CA LEU A 248 12.82 -0.66 16.90
C LEU A 248 13.64 -0.01 18.02
N LYS A 249 13.47 -0.47 19.28
CA LYS A 249 14.28 -0.02 20.42
C LYS A 249 15.76 -0.25 20.21
N GLN A 250 16.14 -1.41 19.64
CA GLN A 250 17.53 -1.73 19.33
C GLN A 250 18.07 -0.86 18.19
N ALA A 251 17.29 -0.66 17.13
CA ALA A 251 17.70 0.19 16.00
C ALA A 251 17.93 1.64 16.44
N VAL A 252 17.04 2.18 17.29
CA VAL A 252 17.15 3.53 17.82
C VAL A 252 18.43 3.75 18.65
N LYS A 253 18.86 2.76 19.42
CA LYS A 253 20.12 2.82 20.17
C LYS A 253 21.37 2.94 19.30
N ASN A 254 21.28 2.51 18.06
CA ASN A 254 22.39 2.53 17.10
C ASN A 254 22.47 3.84 16.28
N PHE A 255 21.62 4.83 16.57
CA PHE A 255 21.73 6.15 15.96
C PHE A 255 22.76 7.00 16.69
N ASP A 256 23.84 7.32 16.00
CA ASP A 256 24.91 8.14 16.56
C ASP A 256 24.54 9.64 16.71
N LYS A 257 23.51 10.13 16.00
CA LYS A 257 23.20 11.57 15.96
C LYS A 257 21.69 11.87 15.97
N LYS A 258 21.03 11.76 14.84
CA LYS A 258 19.63 12.14 14.64
C LYS A 258 18.84 10.96 14.08
N ILE A 259 17.65 10.74 14.62
CA ILE A 259 16.72 9.77 14.05
C ILE A 259 16.14 10.36 12.75
N PRO A 260 16.12 9.62 11.63
CA PRO A 260 15.48 10.09 10.41
C PRO A 260 13.99 10.36 10.64
N GLU A 261 13.43 11.33 9.93
CA GLU A 261 12.00 11.60 10.01
C GLU A 261 11.22 10.38 9.46
N CYS A 262 10.50 9.70 10.35
CA CYS A 262 9.76 8.49 10.02
C CYS A 262 8.30 8.59 10.45
N THR A 263 7.41 8.17 9.55
CA THR A 263 6.01 7.87 9.87
C THR A 263 5.80 6.36 9.85
N LEU A 264 5.45 5.81 11.00
CA LEU A 264 5.21 4.38 11.18
C LEU A 264 3.72 4.08 11.05
N GLY A 265 3.37 3.20 10.11
CA GLY A 265 2.01 2.73 9.91
C GLY A 265 1.74 1.46 10.73
N PHE A 266 0.66 1.44 11.50
CA PHE A 266 0.24 0.30 12.29
C PHE A 266 -1.16 -0.16 11.89
N GLY A 267 -1.28 -1.44 11.50
CA GLY A 267 -2.58 -2.08 11.36
C GLY A 267 -3.13 -2.45 12.73
N ILE A 268 -3.88 -1.57 13.35
CA ILE A 268 -4.58 -1.84 14.62
C ILE A 268 -5.81 -2.71 14.37
N GLU A 269 -6.44 -2.52 13.23
CA GLU A 269 -7.66 -3.16 12.74
C GLU A 269 -8.86 -2.91 13.65
N PHE A 270 -8.98 -3.61 14.77
CA PHE A 270 -9.95 -3.30 15.83
C PHE A 270 -9.29 -3.54 17.20
N PRO A 271 -9.14 -2.52 18.06
CA PRO A 271 -8.36 -2.60 19.29
C PRO A 271 -9.09 -3.34 20.40
N SER A 272 -9.06 -4.64 20.36
CA SER A 272 -9.54 -5.58 21.37
C SER A 272 -8.70 -6.85 21.31
N ASP A 273 -8.29 -7.39 22.47
CA ASP A 273 -7.50 -8.61 22.53
C ASP A 273 -8.27 -9.79 21.91
N ARG A 274 -9.60 -9.83 22.10
CA ARG A 274 -10.47 -10.83 21.47
C ARG A 274 -10.44 -10.71 19.94
N MET A 275 -10.57 -9.49 19.41
CA MET A 275 -10.54 -9.27 17.97
C MET A 275 -9.15 -9.54 17.38
N TRP A 276 -8.08 -9.15 18.04
CA TRP A 276 -6.72 -9.49 17.57
C TRP A 276 -6.46 -10.99 17.55
N LYS A 277 -7.00 -11.74 18.52
CA LYS A 277 -6.96 -13.20 18.52
C LYS A 277 -7.78 -13.77 17.33
N TYR A 278 -8.99 -13.25 17.11
CA TYR A 278 -9.83 -13.65 15.97
C TYR A 278 -9.13 -13.35 14.61
N LEU A 279 -8.46 -12.22 14.51
CA LEU A 279 -7.73 -11.77 13.31
C LEU A 279 -6.33 -12.38 13.19
N ASP A 280 -5.94 -13.24 14.11
CA ASP A 280 -4.60 -13.85 14.19
C ASP A 280 -3.47 -12.82 14.04
N LYS A 281 -3.62 -11.65 14.70
CA LYS A 281 -2.65 -10.55 14.64
C LYS A 281 -1.38 -10.85 15.43
N GLY A 282 -1.44 -11.75 16.41
CA GLY A 282 -0.30 -12.11 17.28
C GLY A 282 0.23 -10.92 18.08
N THR A 283 -0.64 -10.10 18.61
CA THR A 283 -0.37 -8.96 19.50
C THR A 283 -1.46 -8.86 20.57
N ILE A 284 -1.18 -8.13 21.64
CA ILE A 284 -2.10 -7.85 22.75
C ILE A 284 -2.10 -6.35 23.07
N MET A 285 -3.10 -5.90 23.79
CA MET A 285 -3.33 -4.47 24.10
C MET A 285 -2.09 -3.80 24.72
N SER A 286 -1.46 -4.45 25.69
CA SER A 286 -0.28 -3.88 26.36
C SER A 286 0.91 -3.71 25.43
N GLU A 287 1.14 -4.64 24.49
CA GLU A 287 2.23 -4.53 23.49
C GLU A 287 1.98 -3.40 22.50
N VAL A 288 0.72 -3.23 22.07
CA VAL A 288 0.35 -2.15 21.16
C VAL A 288 0.57 -0.79 21.83
N ILE A 289 0.08 -0.62 23.06
CA ILE A 289 0.25 0.63 23.82
C ILE A 289 1.74 0.92 24.05
N GLU A 290 2.52 -0.07 24.49
CA GLU A 290 3.98 0.06 24.67
C GLU A 290 4.68 0.52 23.39
N THR A 291 4.28 -0.05 22.24
CA THR A 291 4.84 0.31 20.94
C THR A 291 4.56 1.78 20.59
N LEU A 292 3.31 2.22 20.77
CA LEU A 292 2.89 3.58 20.46
C LEU A 292 3.54 4.61 21.39
N GLU A 293 3.63 4.31 22.67
CA GLU A 293 4.33 5.15 23.66
C GLU A 293 5.82 5.28 23.32
N PHE A 294 6.48 4.17 22.96
CA PHE A 294 7.87 4.20 22.53
C PHE A 294 8.06 5.06 21.26
N CYS A 295 7.16 4.96 20.28
CA CYS A 295 7.20 5.80 19.09
C CYS A 295 7.10 7.29 19.44
N MET A 296 6.20 7.64 20.37
CA MET A 296 6.04 9.00 20.87
C MET A 296 7.33 9.52 21.52
N GLN A 297 7.89 8.73 22.45
CA GLN A 297 9.11 9.11 23.19
C GLN A 297 10.32 9.30 22.26
N THR A 298 10.30 8.60 21.12
CA THR A 298 11.37 8.65 20.11
C THR A 298 11.15 9.74 19.07
N GLY A 299 9.96 10.35 19.00
CA GLY A 299 9.60 11.36 18.01
C GLY A 299 9.17 10.80 16.64
N PHE A 300 8.88 9.51 16.56
CA PHE A 300 8.26 8.93 15.35
C PHE A 300 6.82 9.41 15.21
N LYS A 301 6.43 9.76 13.98
CA LYS A 301 5.03 9.97 13.65
C LYS A 301 4.33 8.62 13.52
N VAL A 302 3.10 8.53 14.03
CA VAL A 302 2.31 7.30 14.01
C VAL A 302 1.05 7.48 13.17
N ASN A 303 0.84 6.54 12.25
CA ASN A 303 -0.38 6.40 11.48
C ASN A 303 -1.05 5.07 11.85
N ALA A 304 -2.16 5.11 12.59
CA ALA A 304 -2.89 3.93 13.05
C ALA A 304 -4.12 3.67 12.17
N ASN A 305 -4.27 2.43 11.70
CA ASN A 305 -5.41 2.02 10.89
C ASN A 305 -6.38 1.20 11.72
N VAL A 306 -7.65 1.60 11.67
CA VAL A 306 -8.77 0.89 12.29
C VAL A 306 -9.77 0.51 11.20
N ILE A 307 -10.25 -0.72 11.27
CA ILE A 307 -11.24 -1.27 10.33
C ILE A 307 -12.54 -1.52 11.09
N LEU A 308 -13.63 -1.02 10.55
CA LEU A 308 -15.02 -1.31 10.95
C LEU A 308 -15.68 -2.25 9.94
N GLY A 309 -16.91 -2.67 10.19
CA GLY A 309 -17.63 -3.58 9.31
C GLY A 309 -17.45 -5.06 9.70
N TRP A 310 -17.15 -5.32 10.96
CA TRP A 310 -17.06 -6.68 11.49
C TRP A 310 -18.43 -7.22 11.89
N ASN A 311 -18.72 -8.49 11.57
CA ASN A 311 -19.99 -9.18 11.90
C ASN A 311 -19.93 -9.97 13.23
N ASN A 312 -18.92 -9.75 14.03
CA ASN A 312 -18.71 -10.50 15.27
C ASN A 312 -18.26 -9.64 16.46
N LEU A 313 -18.56 -8.36 16.42
CA LEU A 313 -18.31 -7.47 17.55
C LEU A 313 -19.24 -7.81 18.71
N ILE A 314 -18.75 -7.62 19.93
CA ILE A 314 -19.52 -7.69 21.16
C ILE A 314 -19.31 -6.43 22.00
N ILE A 315 -20.16 -6.19 22.97
CA ILE A 315 -20.08 -4.99 23.84
C ILE A 315 -18.71 -4.86 24.52
N GLN A 316 -18.07 -5.97 24.89
CA GLN A 316 -16.74 -5.93 25.49
C GLN A 316 -15.68 -5.34 24.53
N ASP A 317 -15.80 -5.60 23.23
CA ASP A 317 -14.87 -5.01 22.25
C ASP A 317 -14.97 -3.49 22.19
N LEU A 318 -16.17 -2.93 22.39
CA LEU A 318 -16.35 -1.48 22.47
C LEU A 318 -15.72 -0.87 23.73
N LYS A 319 -15.79 -1.58 24.86
CA LYS A 319 -15.10 -1.15 26.10
C LYS A 319 -13.57 -1.21 25.92
N ASP A 320 -13.07 -2.24 25.27
CA ASP A 320 -11.65 -2.36 24.96
C ASP A 320 -11.19 -1.27 24.00
N LEU A 321 -11.99 -0.97 22.96
CA LEU A 321 -11.77 0.17 22.06
C LEU A 321 -11.72 1.49 22.83
N GLU A 322 -12.68 1.74 23.71
CA GLU A 322 -12.71 2.97 24.50
C GLU A 322 -11.46 3.10 25.37
N LYS A 323 -11.08 2.05 26.09
CA LYS A 323 -9.85 1.98 26.87
C LYS A 323 -8.61 2.25 26.01
N PHE A 324 -8.53 1.66 24.83
CA PHE A 324 -7.44 1.91 23.89
C PHE A 324 -7.42 3.39 23.46
N MET A 325 -8.56 3.93 23.06
CA MET A 325 -8.65 5.34 22.67
C MET A 325 -8.29 6.28 23.83
N ASP A 326 -8.57 5.90 25.07
CA ASP A 326 -8.18 6.67 26.26
C ASP A 326 -6.68 6.65 26.52
N SER A 327 -5.97 5.59 26.15
CA SER A 327 -4.52 5.52 26.24
C SER A 327 -3.80 6.36 25.18
N LEU A 328 -4.48 6.74 24.09
CA LEU A 328 -3.88 7.56 23.03
C LEU A 328 -3.86 9.04 23.41
N SER A 329 -2.95 9.78 22.78
CA SER A 329 -2.91 11.24 22.77
C SER A 329 -2.55 11.75 21.38
N GLY A 330 -2.78 13.02 21.09
CA GLY A 330 -2.35 13.65 19.84
C GLY A 330 -0.82 13.62 19.63
N HIS A 331 -0.07 13.35 20.69
CA HIS A 331 1.38 13.14 20.62
C HIS A 331 1.74 11.68 20.29
N THR A 332 0.90 10.69 20.70
CA THR A 332 1.15 9.26 20.46
C THR A 332 0.75 8.84 19.06
N VAL A 333 -0.35 9.39 18.52
CA VAL A 333 -0.87 9.05 17.20
C VAL A 333 -1.09 10.33 16.42
N THR A 334 -0.37 10.49 15.33
CA THR A 334 -0.48 11.65 14.46
C THR A 334 -1.76 11.61 13.63
N THR A 335 -2.07 10.42 13.09
CA THR A 335 -3.26 10.20 12.25
C THR A 335 -3.87 8.84 12.57
N LEU A 336 -5.19 8.83 12.75
CA LEU A 336 -5.96 7.60 12.80
C LEU A 336 -6.79 7.50 11.51
N GLN A 337 -6.61 6.42 10.78
CA GLN A 337 -7.36 6.13 9.56
C GLN A 337 -8.46 5.12 9.85
N LEU A 338 -9.69 5.50 9.58
CA LEU A 338 -10.85 4.66 9.74
C LEU A 338 -11.31 4.15 8.37
N ARG A 339 -11.49 2.83 8.26
CA ARG A 339 -11.91 2.17 7.04
C ARG A 339 -13.05 1.19 7.32
N TRP A 340 -13.84 0.92 6.29
CA TRP A 340 -14.76 -0.21 6.31
C TRP A 340 -14.07 -1.47 5.79
N LEU A 341 -14.46 -2.62 6.32
CA LEU A 341 -13.92 -3.89 5.90
C LEU A 341 -14.28 -4.15 4.43
N PHE A 342 -13.24 -4.33 3.65
CA PHE A 342 -13.34 -4.70 2.25
C PHE A 342 -12.81 -6.13 2.09
N ALA A 343 -13.65 -7.02 1.59
CA ALA A 343 -13.26 -8.40 1.35
C ALA A 343 -12.62 -8.54 -0.04
N HIS A 344 -11.32 -8.76 -0.04
CA HIS A 344 -10.57 -9.02 -1.26
C HIS A 344 -10.74 -10.47 -1.71
N PRO A 345 -10.82 -10.75 -3.04
CA PRO A 345 -10.78 -12.11 -3.55
C PRO A 345 -9.63 -12.92 -2.96
N TYR A 346 -9.84 -14.22 -2.78
CA TYR A 346 -8.88 -15.18 -2.24
C TYR A 346 -8.50 -14.98 -0.77
N THR A 347 -9.17 -14.13 -0.01
CA THR A 347 -9.02 -14.06 1.44
C THR A 347 -10.03 -14.98 2.12
N LYS A 348 -9.70 -15.47 3.32
CA LYS A 348 -10.64 -16.31 4.09
C LYS A 348 -11.95 -15.57 4.39
N ILE A 349 -11.86 -14.25 4.59
CA ILE A 349 -13.07 -13.44 4.85
C ILE A 349 -13.94 -13.37 3.59
N TYR A 350 -13.36 -13.27 2.41
CA TYR A 350 -14.12 -13.28 1.16
C TYR A 350 -15.00 -14.52 1.01
N ASP A 351 -14.50 -15.68 1.46
CA ASP A 351 -15.20 -16.95 1.34
C ASP A 351 -16.24 -17.19 2.46
N THR A 352 -16.17 -16.43 3.56
CA THR A 352 -16.99 -16.65 4.77
C THR A 352 -18.08 -15.61 4.99
N TYR A 353 -18.05 -14.47 4.31
CA TYR A 353 -19.07 -13.46 4.46
C TYR A 353 -20.23 -13.69 3.50
N ASP A 354 -21.40 -14.01 4.08
CA ASP A 354 -22.67 -14.05 3.38
C ASP A 354 -23.24 -12.64 3.26
N GLY A 355 -23.56 -12.25 2.03
CA GLY A 355 -24.18 -10.95 1.76
C GLY A 355 -23.17 -9.84 1.44
N VAL A 356 -23.20 -9.48 0.18
CA VAL A 356 -22.35 -8.47 -0.46
C VAL A 356 -23.23 -7.26 -0.73
N ASP A 357 -22.81 -6.06 -0.28
CA ASP A 357 -23.55 -4.87 -0.67
C ASP A 357 -23.28 -4.51 -2.12
N ASP A 358 -22.02 -4.40 -2.51
CA ASP A 358 -21.63 -4.10 -3.88
C ASP A 358 -20.31 -4.80 -4.23
N THR A 359 -20.33 -5.52 -5.34
CA THR A 359 -19.10 -6.05 -5.94
C THR A 359 -18.45 -4.97 -6.77
N ILE A 360 -17.22 -4.60 -6.41
CA ILE A 360 -16.46 -3.63 -7.17
C ILE A 360 -15.83 -4.32 -8.36
N ARG A 361 -16.19 -3.86 -9.56
CA ARG A 361 -15.71 -4.38 -10.84
C ARG A 361 -15.13 -3.26 -11.69
N LEU A 362 -14.06 -3.58 -12.40
CA LEU A 362 -13.49 -2.77 -13.47
C LEU A 362 -13.35 -3.65 -14.71
N GLY A 363 -14.28 -3.49 -15.64
CA GLY A 363 -14.35 -4.34 -16.82
C GLY A 363 -14.44 -5.83 -16.47
N PRO A 364 -13.44 -6.68 -16.87
CA PRO A 364 -13.41 -8.10 -16.55
C PRO A 364 -12.90 -8.41 -15.13
N PHE A 365 -12.46 -7.40 -14.37
CA PHE A 365 -11.78 -7.59 -13.09
C PHE A 365 -12.75 -7.41 -11.92
N ASN A 366 -13.00 -8.48 -11.17
CA ASN A 366 -13.70 -8.43 -9.90
C ASN A 366 -12.70 -8.17 -8.76
N CYS A 367 -12.78 -6.98 -8.17
CA CYS A 367 -11.83 -6.50 -7.18
C CYS A 367 -12.20 -6.88 -5.73
N GLY A 368 -13.41 -7.42 -5.52
CA GLY A 368 -13.93 -7.72 -4.20
C GLY A 368 -15.21 -6.95 -3.88
N PHE A 369 -15.55 -6.89 -2.61
CA PHE A 369 -16.81 -6.29 -2.20
C PHE A 369 -16.72 -5.62 -0.81
N ASN A 370 -17.57 -4.62 -0.60
CA ASN A 370 -17.84 -4.11 0.73
C ASN A 370 -18.62 -5.15 1.54
N VAL A 371 -18.17 -5.42 2.74
CA VAL A 371 -18.83 -6.39 3.61
C VAL A 371 -20.14 -5.80 4.12
N LYS A 372 -21.23 -6.54 3.93
CA LYS A 372 -22.53 -6.25 4.53
C LYS A 372 -22.57 -6.79 5.96
N VAL A 373 -22.93 -5.95 6.89
CA VAL A 373 -23.15 -6.34 8.29
C VAL A 373 -24.65 -6.37 8.60
N ASN A 374 -25.07 -7.28 9.46
CA ASN A 374 -26.45 -7.30 9.94
C ASN A 374 -26.76 -6.09 10.83
N ASP A 375 -28.05 -5.82 11.10
CA ASP A 375 -28.46 -4.61 11.80
C ASP A 375 -27.87 -4.50 13.22
N GLU A 376 -27.79 -5.58 13.98
CA GLU A 376 -27.17 -5.61 15.30
C GLU A 376 -25.69 -5.22 15.23
N GLN A 377 -24.96 -5.82 14.31
CA GLN A 377 -23.56 -5.54 14.11
C GLN A 377 -23.31 -4.14 13.51
N LYS A 378 -24.27 -3.65 12.72
CA LYS A 378 -24.25 -2.26 12.25
C LYS A 378 -24.28 -1.28 13.39
N GLU A 379 -25.17 -1.46 14.38
CA GLU A 379 -25.23 -0.62 15.57
C GLU A 379 -23.93 -0.65 16.38
N LEU A 380 -23.30 -1.81 16.54
CA LEU A 380 -22.02 -1.92 17.25
C LEU A 380 -20.88 -1.23 16.47
N ASN A 381 -20.82 -1.38 15.15
CA ASN A 381 -19.83 -0.69 14.33
C ASN A 381 -20.04 0.84 14.33
N LEU A 382 -21.31 1.30 14.35
CA LEU A 382 -21.67 2.71 14.49
C LEU A 382 -21.24 3.27 15.85
N ALA A 383 -21.48 2.52 16.92
CA ALA A 383 -21.05 2.91 18.25
C ALA A 383 -19.52 3.03 18.32
N ALA A 384 -18.79 2.08 17.73
CA ALA A 384 -17.34 2.14 17.62
C ALA A 384 -16.87 3.39 16.85
N ALA A 385 -17.50 3.71 15.71
CA ALA A 385 -17.18 4.92 14.95
C ALA A 385 -17.39 6.21 15.75
N LYS A 386 -18.47 6.29 16.53
CA LYS A 386 -18.78 7.43 17.41
C LYS A 386 -17.75 7.58 18.53
N ILE A 387 -17.35 6.47 19.17
CA ILE A 387 -16.30 6.47 20.21
C ILE A 387 -15.00 7.01 19.60
N ILE A 388 -14.57 6.46 18.46
CA ILE A 388 -13.33 6.87 17.78
C ILE A 388 -13.39 8.36 17.47
N LYS A 389 -14.47 8.83 16.83
CA LYS A 389 -14.59 10.24 16.47
C LYS A 389 -14.55 11.15 17.69
N GLY A 390 -15.35 10.87 18.72
CA GLY A 390 -15.39 11.68 19.94
C GLY A 390 -14.03 11.78 20.64
N LYS A 391 -13.32 10.64 20.76
CA LYS A 391 -12.00 10.62 21.38
C LYS A 391 -10.93 11.30 20.51
N CYS A 392 -10.99 11.17 19.19
CA CYS A 392 -10.07 11.88 18.28
C CYS A 392 -10.26 13.40 18.37
N ASP A 393 -11.51 13.88 18.39
CA ASP A 393 -11.83 15.30 18.53
C ASP A 393 -11.29 15.85 19.86
N LEU A 394 -11.52 15.14 20.98
CA LEU A 394 -11.06 15.53 22.32
C LEU A 394 -9.53 15.55 22.45
N LYS A 395 -8.84 14.67 21.76
CA LYS A 395 -7.41 14.47 21.88
C LYS A 395 -6.60 15.10 20.73
N HIS A 396 -7.25 15.84 19.86
CA HIS A 396 -6.66 16.48 18.69
C HIS A 396 -5.90 15.49 17.76
N ILE A 397 -6.39 14.25 17.65
CA ILE A 397 -5.88 13.25 16.73
C ILE A 397 -6.54 13.48 15.37
N LYS A 398 -5.75 13.59 14.31
CA LYS A 398 -6.28 13.70 12.94
C LYS A 398 -7.02 12.41 12.57
N LEU A 399 -8.33 12.51 12.32
CA LEU A 399 -9.16 11.39 11.87
C LEU A 399 -9.41 11.47 10.37
N GLU A 400 -8.98 10.45 9.64
CA GLU A 400 -9.22 10.28 8.21
C GLU A 400 -10.21 9.15 7.95
N GLY A 401 -10.94 9.23 6.84
CA GLY A 401 -11.87 8.18 6.39
C GLY A 401 -13.28 8.21 7.00
N TYR A 402 -13.50 8.95 8.09
CA TYR A 402 -14.81 9.00 8.76
C TYR A 402 -15.95 9.52 7.87
N LYS A 403 -15.67 10.50 7.01
CA LYS A 403 -16.68 11.06 6.08
C LYS A 403 -17.13 10.03 5.02
N ASN A 404 -16.26 9.14 4.63
CA ASN A 404 -16.54 8.11 3.62
C ASN A 404 -17.46 7.02 4.17
N LEU A 405 -17.42 6.78 5.49
CA LEU A 405 -18.33 5.84 6.15
C LEU A 405 -19.78 6.31 6.14
N ARG A 406 -20.04 7.64 6.04
CA ARG A 406 -21.41 8.20 6.08
C ARG A 406 -22.19 8.05 4.78
N LYS A 407 -21.54 7.87 3.64
CA LYS A 407 -22.21 7.94 2.32
C LYS A 407 -22.91 6.65 1.88
N GLY A 408 -22.82 5.57 2.60
CA GLY A 408 -23.50 4.33 2.24
C GLY A 408 -23.40 3.18 3.25
N GLN A 409 -22.62 3.32 4.31
CA GLN A 409 -22.29 2.20 5.22
C GLN A 409 -22.78 2.43 6.66
N LEU A 410 -23.19 3.64 6.99
CA LEU A 410 -23.81 4.07 8.22
C LEU A 410 -25.24 4.63 7.91
#